data_4323f1bd6be8579f5952f99d882cd4e4
#
_entry.id   4323f1bd6be8579f5952f99d882cd4e4
#
_cell.length_a   1.000
_cell.length_b   1.000
_cell.length_c   1.000
_cell.angle_alpha   90.00
_cell.angle_beta   90.00
_cell.angle_gamma   90.00
#
_symmetry.space_group_name_H-M   'P 1'
#
loop_
_entity.id
_entity.type
_entity.pdbx_description
1 polymer ?
#
loop_
_entity_poly.entity_id
_entity_poly.type
_entity_poly.pdbx_seq_one_letter_code
_entity_poly.pdbx_strand_id
1 'polypeptide(L)'
;MTEIEVPSPAPATGAARRPMYVLFLLTALMSLGYGGIFTLLADIRDRFGFSDADVGLIAFAGFATGFASQVVLARYADRGHTALMLRAGVAAAAIGMLSMVFATELWEWVGARLLLGLGSGTVGPAVRRLVITRDPERVGANLGTQTAFDVSGFVLGPLLAAVLAQTIGLRAPFVALAIVYGIVLLVLLRLDLQSGPATATVHRAVRGLLGLPAVQSALCAAIAFYLTIGMFEALWSILLRDLGAKTWLIGLTLSIFTIPMIVFAPKGGALAQRKGPIKVVSVSILVAAACTSIYGFGPLWVLIAISAVHATADAFTMPSNLVAVAMASPPDQVATGQGLLGATGLAVAGLAALGGAAVYESFGRATVFVGTAAIMVVFLLAARWRWSVHAAR
;
A
#
# COMPACT_ATOMS: atom_id res chain seq x y z
N MET A 1 -11.17 -45.09 25.27
CA MET A 1 -10.95 -43.95 24.36
C MET A 1 -11.36 -42.73 25.17
N THR A 2 -10.40 -42.10 25.82
CA THR A 2 -10.58 -40.86 26.57
C THR A 2 -10.44 -39.68 25.60
N GLU A 3 -11.55 -38.97 25.39
CA GLU A 3 -11.56 -37.71 24.65
C GLU A 3 -10.64 -36.71 25.37
N ILE A 4 -9.59 -36.26 24.67
CA ILE A 4 -8.77 -35.15 25.13
C ILE A 4 -9.56 -33.88 24.81
N GLU A 5 -10.16 -33.28 25.83
CA GLU A 5 -10.81 -31.98 25.77
C GLU A 5 -9.71 -30.92 25.45
N VAL A 6 -9.72 -30.42 24.22
CA VAL A 6 -8.86 -29.30 23.84
C VAL A 6 -9.47 -28.02 24.47
N PRO A 7 -8.75 -27.33 25.35
CA PRO A 7 -9.29 -26.13 25.97
C PRO A 7 -9.60 -25.08 24.91
N SER A 8 -10.84 -24.60 24.90
CA SER A 8 -11.23 -23.46 24.06
C SER A 8 -10.38 -22.23 24.43
N PRO A 9 -9.71 -21.56 23.48
CA PRO A 9 -8.91 -20.38 23.79
C PRO A 9 -9.81 -19.28 24.35
N ALA A 10 -9.42 -18.74 25.49
CA ALA A 10 -10.12 -17.62 26.13
C ALA A 10 -10.20 -16.41 25.20
N PRO A 11 -11.34 -15.67 25.16
CA PRO A 11 -11.48 -14.49 24.32
C PRO A 11 -10.42 -13.47 24.71
N ALA A 12 -9.67 -12.97 23.73
CA ALA A 12 -8.63 -11.96 23.91
C ALA A 12 -9.18 -10.76 24.68
N THR A 13 -8.71 -10.56 25.90
CA THR A 13 -9.12 -9.48 26.80
C THR A 13 -8.79 -8.12 26.17
N GLY A 14 -9.56 -7.07 26.55
CA GLY A 14 -9.41 -5.72 25.98
C GLY A 14 -8.00 -5.12 26.03
N ALA A 15 -7.10 -5.66 26.89
CA ALA A 15 -5.70 -5.32 26.96
C ALA A 15 -4.90 -5.75 25.71
N ALA A 16 -5.26 -6.85 25.04
CA ALA A 16 -4.61 -7.33 23.83
C ALA A 16 -5.02 -6.52 22.57
N ARG A 17 -6.17 -5.81 22.61
CA ARG A 17 -6.65 -5.00 21.48
C ARG A 17 -5.95 -3.64 21.36
N ARG A 18 -5.55 -3.03 22.49
CA ARG A 18 -4.88 -1.71 22.50
C ARG A 18 -3.59 -1.64 21.64
N PRO A 19 -2.66 -2.60 21.74
CA PRO A 19 -1.46 -2.57 20.91
C PRO A 19 -1.74 -2.71 19.40
N MET A 20 -2.86 -3.33 18.99
CA MET A 20 -3.20 -3.49 17.57
C MET A 20 -3.63 -2.17 16.94
N TYR A 21 -4.45 -1.36 17.62
CA TYR A 21 -4.84 -0.03 17.13
C TYR A 21 -3.67 0.93 16.99
N VAL A 22 -2.64 0.82 17.83
CA VAL A 22 -1.41 1.61 17.69
C VAL A 22 -0.70 1.29 16.36
N LEU A 23 -0.68 0.03 15.94
CA LEU A 23 -0.10 -0.39 14.67
C LEU A 23 -0.91 0.13 13.48
N PHE A 24 -2.24 0.10 13.56
CA PHE A 24 -3.12 0.64 12.53
C PHE A 24 -2.97 2.16 12.41
N LEU A 25 -2.95 2.87 13.54
CA LEU A 25 -2.75 4.31 13.56
C LEU A 25 -1.36 4.69 13.02
N LEU A 26 -0.32 3.93 13.36
CA LEU A 26 1.02 4.12 12.82
C LEU A 26 1.01 4.02 11.29
N THR A 27 0.32 3.01 10.73
CA THR A 27 0.18 2.87 9.28
C THR A 27 -0.52 4.10 8.67
N ALA A 28 -1.64 4.53 9.25
CA ALA A 28 -2.37 5.72 8.78
C ALA A 28 -1.49 6.99 8.81
N LEU A 29 -0.73 7.20 9.88
CA LEU A 29 0.14 8.36 10.01
C LEU A 29 1.29 8.33 9.00
N MET A 30 1.90 7.16 8.75
CA MET A 30 2.94 7.03 7.72
C MET A 30 2.40 7.35 6.33
N SER A 31 1.21 6.85 6.00
CA SER A 31 0.56 7.08 4.70
C SER A 31 0.06 8.52 4.55
N LEU A 32 -0.38 9.16 5.63
CA LEU A 32 -0.74 10.57 5.67
C LEU A 32 0.44 11.46 5.26
N GLY A 33 1.61 11.23 5.83
CA GLY A 33 2.81 11.98 5.46
C GLY A 33 3.27 11.71 4.05
N TYR A 34 3.16 10.46 3.61
CA TYR A 34 3.55 10.08 2.26
C TYR A 34 2.66 10.74 1.20
N GLY A 35 1.33 10.68 1.38
CA GLY A 35 0.35 11.28 0.47
C GLY A 35 0.38 12.80 0.46
N GLY A 36 0.57 13.44 1.64
CA GLY A 36 0.55 14.89 1.79
C GLY A 36 1.60 15.64 0.96
N ILE A 37 2.77 15.03 0.76
CA ILE A 37 3.86 15.66 -0.02
C ILE A 37 3.48 15.82 -1.50
N PHE A 38 2.77 14.85 -2.09
CA PHE A 38 2.39 14.94 -3.51
C PHE A 38 1.57 16.17 -3.83
N THR A 39 0.72 16.61 -2.90
CA THR A 39 -0.08 17.82 -3.06
C THR A 39 0.76 19.09 -3.10
N LEU A 40 1.89 19.09 -2.40
CA LEU A 40 2.75 20.27 -2.26
C LEU A 40 3.86 20.36 -3.31
N LEU A 41 4.02 19.34 -4.15
CA LEU A 41 5.12 19.32 -5.13
C LEU A 41 5.08 20.50 -6.11
N ALA A 42 3.88 20.92 -6.54
CA ALA A 42 3.75 22.08 -7.42
C ALA A 42 4.12 23.38 -6.70
N ASP A 43 3.68 23.54 -5.44
CA ASP A 43 4.00 24.73 -4.65
C ASP A 43 5.51 24.80 -4.33
N ILE A 44 6.14 23.63 -4.10
CA ILE A 44 7.60 23.50 -3.90
C ILE A 44 8.32 23.94 -5.19
N ARG A 45 7.90 23.41 -6.36
CA ARG A 45 8.44 23.80 -7.66
C ARG A 45 8.44 25.31 -7.85
N ASP A 46 7.25 25.90 -7.68
CA ASP A 46 7.04 27.33 -7.99
C ASP A 46 7.79 28.23 -6.99
N ARG A 47 7.88 27.81 -5.71
CA ARG A 47 8.58 28.59 -4.69
C ARG A 47 10.09 28.56 -4.79
N PHE A 48 10.67 27.43 -5.20
CA PHE A 48 12.13 27.24 -5.24
C PHE A 48 12.70 27.30 -6.65
N GLY A 49 11.85 27.48 -7.68
CA GLY A 49 12.28 27.59 -9.08
C GLY A 49 12.77 26.27 -9.68
N PHE A 50 12.27 25.14 -9.18
CA PHE A 50 12.64 23.83 -9.70
C PHE A 50 11.97 23.55 -11.04
N SER A 51 12.64 22.74 -11.89
CA SER A 51 12.04 22.21 -13.10
C SER A 51 11.06 21.07 -12.80
N ASP A 52 10.22 20.70 -13.78
CA ASP A 52 9.33 19.54 -13.65
C ASP A 52 10.13 18.24 -13.48
N ALA A 53 11.33 18.14 -14.09
CA ALA A 53 12.24 17.01 -13.91
C ALA A 53 12.77 16.92 -12.47
N ASP A 54 13.07 18.05 -11.81
CA ASP A 54 13.53 18.08 -10.42
C ASP A 54 12.42 17.61 -9.48
N VAL A 55 11.17 18.03 -9.71
CA VAL A 55 10.00 17.56 -8.96
C VAL A 55 9.81 16.05 -9.14
N GLY A 56 9.97 15.57 -10.38
CA GLY A 56 9.96 14.14 -10.68
C GLY A 56 11.04 13.38 -9.91
N LEU A 57 12.25 13.94 -9.80
CA LEU A 57 13.35 13.35 -9.04
C LEU A 57 13.05 13.30 -7.53
N ILE A 58 12.48 14.38 -6.98
CA ILE A 58 12.02 14.41 -5.58
C ILE A 58 10.98 13.30 -5.32
N ALA A 59 10.00 13.15 -6.20
CA ALA A 59 8.98 12.09 -6.08
C ALA A 59 9.61 10.70 -6.19
N PHE A 60 10.44 10.48 -7.21
CA PHE A 60 11.12 9.21 -7.49
C PHE A 60 11.99 8.74 -6.34
N ALA A 61 12.72 9.65 -5.68
CA ALA A 61 13.61 9.32 -4.57
C ALA A 61 12.88 8.57 -3.44
N GLY A 62 11.67 9.01 -3.09
CA GLY A 62 10.86 8.34 -2.08
C GLY A 62 10.37 6.96 -2.50
N PHE A 63 9.98 6.78 -3.77
CA PHE A 63 9.58 5.47 -4.29
C PHE A 63 10.77 4.52 -4.37
N ALA A 64 11.91 4.98 -4.85
CA ALA A 64 13.11 4.15 -5.01
C ALA A 64 13.60 3.60 -3.67
N THR A 65 13.71 4.46 -2.64
CA THR A 65 14.12 3.99 -1.31
C THR A 65 13.04 3.18 -0.61
N GLY A 66 11.76 3.50 -0.80
CA GLY A 66 10.65 2.69 -0.32
C GLY A 66 10.69 1.28 -0.90
N PHE A 67 10.89 1.14 -2.20
CA PHE A 67 11.08 -0.13 -2.88
C PHE A 67 12.30 -0.88 -2.34
N ALA A 68 13.47 -0.24 -2.33
CA ALA A 68 14.71 -0.86 -1.87
C ALA A 68 14.60 -1.34 -0.42
N SER A 69 14.01 -0.53 0.46
CA SER A 69 13.79 -0.87 1.87
C SER A 69 12.89 -2.09 2.04
N GLN A 70 11.82 -2.19 1.28
CA GLN A 70 10.91 -3.33 1.35
C GLN A 70 11.58 -4.63 0.89
N VAL A 71 12.42 -4.59 -0.13
CA VAL A 71 13.15 -5.76 -0.62
C VAL A 71 14.29 -6.16 0.33
N VAL A 72 15.06 -5.18 0.81
CA VAL A 72 16.31 -5.45 1.53
C VAL A 72 16.09 -5.57 3.03
N LEU A 73 15.26 -4.69 3.63
CA LEU A 73 15.15 -4.56 5.07
C LEU A 73 14.06 -5.44 5.69
N ALA A 74 13.00 -5.80 4.96
CA ALA A 74 11.88 -6.57 5.52
C ALA A 74 12.33 -7.85 6.25
N ARG A 75 13.36 -8.54 5.75
CA ARG A 75 13.96 -9.73 6.37
C ARG A 75 14.47 -9.53 7.80
N TYR A 76 14.83 -8.29 8.17
CA TYR A 76 15.30 -8.03 9.53
C TYR A 76 14.15 -8.06 10.55
N ALA A 77 12.92 -7.76 10.13
CA ALA A 77 11.76 -7.97 10.99
C ALA A 77 11.58 -9.45 11.32
N ASP A 78 11.76 -10.35 10.34
CA ASP A 78 11.68 -11.80 10.55
C ASP A 78 12.79 -12.32 11.48
N ARG A 79 13.93 -11.62 11.53
CA ARG A 79 15.06 -11.95 12.43
C ARG A 79 14.90 -11.40 13.85
N GLY A 80 13.72 -10.96 14.25
CA GLY A 80 13.48 -10.44 15.59
C GLY A 80 13.80 -8.94 15.79
N HIS A 81 14.17 -8.21 14.72
CA HIS A 81 14.46 -6.77 14.81
C HIS A 81 13.24 -5.88 14.51
N THR A 82 12.01 -6.42 14.65
CA THR A 82 10.77 -5.70 14.33
C THR A 82 10.66 -4.36 15.09
N ALA A 83 10.96 -4.35 16.40
CA ALA A 83 10.93 -3.14 17.22
C ALA A 83 11.95 -2.10 16.74
N LEU A 84 13.17 -2.55 16.40
CA LEU A 84 14.21 -1.68 15.86
C LEU A 84 13.78 -1.07 14.52
N MET A 85 13.20 -1.88 13.63
CA MET A 85 12.71 -1.41 12.33
C MET A 85 11.61 -0.38 12.45
N LEU A 86 10.65 -0.56 13.37
CA LEU A 86 9.61 0.42 13.62
C LEU A 86 10.18 1.74 14.14
N ARG A 87 11.07 1.67 15.12
CA ARG A 87 11.71 2.85 15.71
C ARG A 87 12.62 3.58 14.70
N ALA A 88 13.48 2.85 14.01
CA ALA A 88 14.38 3.41 13.00
C ALA A 88 13.61 3.97 11.79
N GLY A 89 12.56 3.28 11.34
CA GLY A 89 11.73 3.73 10.21
C GLY A 89 10.97 5.01 10.54
N VAL A 90 10.36 5.10 11.74
CA VAL A 90 9.68 6.33 12.19
C VAL A 90 10.68 7.45 12.42
N ALA A 91 11.86 7.15 12.97
CA ALA A 91 12.93 8.15 13.14
C ALA A 91 13.40 8.71 11.78
N ALA A 92 13.61 7.83 10.79
CA ALA A 92 13.96 8.25 9.43
C ALA A 92 12.88 9.14 8.81
N ALA A 93 11.60 8.78 8.97
CA ALA A 93 10.48 9.60 8.50
C ALA A 93 10.40 10.96 9.22
N ALA A 94 10.60 10.98 10.55
CA ALA A 94 10.64 12.21 11.34
C ALA A 94 11.78 13.14 10.91
N ILE A 95 12.98 12.60 10.72
CA ILE A 95 14.15 13.35 10.24
C ILE A 95 13.89 13.85 8.81
N GLY A 96 13.32 13.01 7.92
CA GLY A 96 12.95 13.41 6.57
C GLY A 96 11.97 14.58 6.55
N MET A 97 10.91 14.54 7.36
CA MET A 97 9.96 15.66 7.50
C MET A 97 10.60 16.91 8.08
N LEU A 98 11.43 16.75 9.10
CA LEU A 98 12.16 17.86 9.70
C LEU A 98 13.15 18.50 8.70
N SER A 99 13.84 17.69 7.90
CA SER A 99 14.74 18.18 6.86
C SER A 99 13.99 19.00 5.80
N MET A 100 12.76 18.63 5.43
CA MET A 100 11.93 19.40 4.47
C MET A 100 11.53 20.77 5.01
N VAL A 101 11.50 20.98 6.34
CA VAL A 101 11.24 22.31 6.92
C VAL A 101 12.35 23.31 6.55
N PHE A 102 13.58 22.86 6.47
CA PHE A 102 14.76 23.71 6.21
C PHE A 102 15.22 23.65 4.74
N ALA A 103 14.75 22.70 3.97
CA ALA A 103 15.18 22.47 2.59
C ALA A 103 14.90 23.69 1.69
N THR A 104 15.93 24.07 0.91
CA THR A 104 15.93 25.13 -0.09
C THR A 104 16.48 24.65 -1.42
N GLU A 105 17.44 23.74 -1.38
CA GLU A 105 18.13 23.21 -2.54
C GLU A 105 17.55 21.84 -2.94
N LEU A 106 17.61 21.52 -4.25
CA LEU A 106 17.06 20.27 -4.81
C LEU A 106 17.54 19.02 -4.08
N TRP A 107 18.85 18.92 -3.81
CA TRP A 107 19.44 17.75 -3.18
C TRP A 107 18.98 17.55 -1.72
N GLU A 108 18.60 18.64 -1.02
CA GLU A 108 18.02 18.59 0.33
C GLU A 108 16.62 17.97 0.30
N TRP A 109 15.79 18.38 -0.65
CA TRP A 109 14.47 17.78 -0.91
C TRP A 109 14.59 16.33 -1.29
N VAL A 110 15.52 15.98 -2.19
CA VAL A 110 15.79 14.59 -2.59
C VAL A 110 16.23 13.76 -1.38
N GLY A 111 17.19 14.26 -0.58
CA GLY A 111 17.66 13.59 0.63
C GLY A 111 16.55 13.35 1.66
N ALA A 112 15.71 14.34 1.89
CA ALA A 112 14.57 14.23 2.79
C ALA A 112 13.54 13.21 2.29
N ARG A 113 13.30 13.13 0.99
CA ARG A 113 12.41 12.13 0.36
C ARG A 113 13.00 10.71 0.43
N LEU A 114 14.32 10.57 0.27
CA LEU A 114 15.00 9.29 0.49
C LEU A 114 14.77 8.77 1.92
N LEU A 115 14.89 9.64 2.92
CA LEU A 115 14.64 9.29 4.33
C LEU A 115 13.18 8.90 4.60
N LEU A 116 12.23 9.64 4.03
CA LEU A 116 10.80 9.30 4.18
C LEU A 116 10.46 7.97 3.51
N GLY A 117 10.99 7.72 2.30
CA GLY A 117 10.81 6.46 1.60
C GLY A 117 11.43 5.29 2.36
N LEU A 118 12.64 5.47 2.89
CA LEU A 118 13.29 4.49 3.78
C LEU A 118 12.41 4.18 4.99
N GLY A 119 11.86 5.20 5.63
CA GLY A 119 10.98 5.06 6.78
C GLY A 119 9.72 4.26 6.46
N SER A 120 8.97 4.65 5.44
CA SER A 120 7.72 3.99 5.05
C SER A 120 7.95 2.55 4.59
N GLY A 121 8.99 2.32 3.76
CA GLY A 121 9.36 0.99 3.28
C GLY A 121 9.83 0.05 4.37
N THR A 122 10.38 0.58 5.48
CA THR A 122 10.82 -0.21 6.63
C THR A 122 9.67 -0.51 7.59
N VAL A 123 8.80 0.47 7.87
CA VAL A 123 7.69 0.34 8.82
C VAL A 123 6.62 -0.62 8.31
N GLY A 124 6.25 -0.55 7.03
CA GLY A 124 5.14 -1.32 6.46
C GLY A 124 5.25 -2.83 6.71
N PRO A 125 6.30 -3.52 6.24
CA PRO A 125 6.47 -4.96 6.47
C PRO A 125 6.58 -5.34 7.95
N ALA A 126 7.19 -4.49 8.78
CA ALA A 126 7.34 -4.71 10.21
C ALA A 126 5.98 -4.65 10.93
N VAL A 127 5.12 -3.69 10.59
CA VAL A 127 3.74 -3.61 11.12
C VAL A 127 2.94 -4.83 10.68
N ARG A 128 2.96 -5.18 9.40
CA ARG A 128 2.21 -6.34 8.88
C ARG A 128 2.63 -7.63 9.56
N ARG A 129 3.92 -7.84 9.81
CA ARG A 129 4.40 -8.99 10.57
C ARG A 129 3.77 -9.03 11.97
N LEU A 130 3.78 -7.92 12.71
CA LEU A 130 3.15 -7.87 14.04
C LEU A 130 1.65 -8.11 13.99
N VAL A 131 0.96 -7.55 12.99
CA VAL A 131 -0.48 -7.77 12.78
C VAL A 131 -0.79 -9.25 12.55
N ILE A 132 0.02 -9.93 11.73
CA ILE A 132 -0.15 -11.34 11.37
C ILE A 132 0.19 -12.25 12.56
N THR A 133 1.29 -11.98 13.26
CA THR A 133 1.79 -12.89 14.31
C THR A 133 1.09 -12.73 15.66
N ARG A 134 0.49 -11.57 15.95
CA ARG A 134 -0.20 -11.31 17.24
C ARG A 134 -1.61 -11.84 17.32
N ASP A 135 -2.29 -11.98 16.19
CA ASP A 135 -3.67 -12.48 16.14
C ASP A 135 -3.85 -13.35 14.87
N PRO A 136 -3.30 -14.57 14.87
CA PRO A 136 -3.37 -15.48 13.72
C PRO A 136 -4.79 -15.90 13.35
N GLU A 137 -5.71 -15.90 14.33
CA GLU A 137 -7.10 -16.27 14.08
C GLU A 137 -7.85 -15.22 13.24
N ARG A 138 -7.43 -13.94 13.33
CA ARG A 138 -8.10 -12.82 12.68
C ARG A 138 -7.18 -12.06 11.70
N VAL A 139 -6.18 -12.72 11.15
CA VAL A 139 -5.21 -12.11 10.22
C VAL A 139 -5.90 -11.33 9.12
N GLY A 140 -6.91 -11.92 8.48
CA GLY A 140 -7.61 -11.28 7.37
C GLY A 140 -8.35 -10.00 7.78
N ALA A 141 -9.12 -10.05 8.87
CA ALA A 141 -9.83 -8.89 9.39
C ALA A 141 -8.86 -7.78 9.82
N ASN A 142 -7.75 -8.16 10.47
CA ASN A 142 -6.74 -7.21 10.94
C ASN A 142 -5.96 -6.57 9.80
N LEU A 143 -5.55 -7.32 8.78
CA LEU A 143 -4.91 -6.77 7.58
C LEU A 143 -5.87 -5.88 6.78
N GLY A 144 -7.14 -6.26 6.70
CA GLY A 144 -8.17 -5.42 6.09
C GLY A 144 -8.40 -4.12 6.87
N THR A 145 -8.41 -4.17 8.21
CA THR A 145 -8.49 -2.97 9.05
C THR A 145 -7.25 -2.10 8.87
N GLN A 146 -6.07 -2.70 8.83
CA GLN A 146 -4.84 -1.97 8.54
C GLN A 146 -4.92 -1.28 7.17
N THR A 147 -5.43 -1.95 6.13
CA THR A 147 -5.66 -1.36 4.81
C THR A 147 -6.60 -0.16 4.89
N ALA A 148 -7.70 -0.26 5.65
CA ALA A 148 -8.62 0.86 5.82
C ALA A 148 -7.95 2.08 6.47
N PHE A 149 -7.11 1.86 7.48
CA PHE A 149 -6.32 2.91 8.13
C PHE A 149 -5.27 3.50 7.16
N ASP A 150 -4.59 2.66 6.38
CA ASP A 150 -3.59 3.05 5.37
C ASP A 150 -4.21 3.99 4.33
N VAL A 151 -5.31 3.58 3.72
CA VAL A 151 -6.05 4.37 2.72
C VAL A 151 -6.60 5.66 3.34
N SER A 152 -7.14 5.60 4.57
CA SER A 152 -7.63 6.80 5.27
C SER A 152 -6.50 7.82 5.46
N GLY A 153 -5.33 7.38 5.88
CA GLY A 153 -4.16 8.23 6.04
C GLY A 153 -3.71 8.85 4.71
N PHE A 154 -3.63 8.04 3.66
CA PHE A 154 -3.22 8.48 2.33
C PHE A 154 -4.15 9.55 1.76
N VAL A 155 -5.46 9.43 1.96
CA VAL A 155 -6.47 10.40 1.48
C VAL A 155 -6.53 11.67 2.33
N LEU A 156 -6.37 11.53 3.66
CA LEU A 156 -6.37 12.69 4.56
C LEU A 156 -5.09 13.52 4.43
N GLY A 157 -3.97 12.91 4.02
CA GLY A 157 -2.68 13.58 3.88
C GLY A 157 -2.72 14.81 2.97
N PRO A 158 -3.14 14.68 1.70
CA PRO A 158 -3.31 15.78 0.77
C PRO A 158 -4.19 16.91 1.32
N LEU A 159 -5.33 16.56 1.92
CA LEU A 159 -6.27 17.53 2.47
C LEU A 159 -5.64 18.35 3.61
N LEU A 160 -5.04 17.67 4.58
CA LEU A 160 -4.38 18.33 5.71
C LEU A 160 -3.18 19.16 5.27
N ALA A 161 -2.38 18.64 4.32
CA ALA A 161 -1.23 19.34 3.78
C ALA A 161 -1.67 20.63 3.06
N ALA A 162 -2.70 20.57 2.23
CA ALA A 162 -3.23 21.76 1.54
C ALA A 162 -3.78 22.82 2.52
N VAL A 163 -4.57 22.39 3.51
CA VAL A 163 -5.13 23.31 4.52
C VAL A 163 -4.02 23.99 5.31
N LEU A 164 -3.04 23.23 5.81
CA LEU A 164 -1.92 23.80 6.57
C LEU A 164 -1.04 24.70 5.72
N ALA A 165 -0.78 24.33 4.46
CA ALA A 165 0.03 25.15 3.56
C ALA A 165 -0.65 26.46 3.21
N GLN A 166 -1.96 26.47 3.00
CA GLN A 166 -2.72 27.67 2.65
C GLN A 166 -2.97 28.60 3.85
N THR A 167 -3.18 28.05 5.05
CA THR A 167 -3.54 28.84 6.24
C THR A 167 -2.33 29.34 7.03
N ILE A 168 -1.25 28.55 7.07
CA ILE A 168 -0.06 28.85 7.91
C ILE A 168 1.18 29.05 7.02
N GLY A 169 1.31 28.27 5.94
CA GLY A 169 2.39 28.37 4.96
C GLY A 169 2.97 27.02 4.57
N LEU A 170 3.72 27.00 3.46
CA LEU A 170 4.23 25.80 2.78
C LEU A 170 5.01 24.83 3.72
N ARG A 171 5.68 25.37 4.74
CA ARG A 171 6.48 24.57 5.69
C ARG A 171 5.66 23.93 6.82
N ALA A 172 4.44 24.44 7.08
CA ALA A 172 3.61 24.00 8.19
C ALA A 172 3.24 22.51 8.17
N PRO A 173 2.88 21.89 7.04
CA PRO A 173 2.63 20.44 6.97
C PRO A 173 3.83 19.62 7.42
N PHE A 174 5.05 20.00 7.03
CA PHE A 174 6.27 19.28 7.38
C PHE A 174 6.60 19.39 8.86
N VAL A 175 6.41 20.58 9.46
CA VAL A 175 6.57 20.79 10.91
C VAL A 175 5.57 19.93 11.68
N ALA A 176 4.28 19.98 11.30
CA ALA A 176 3.24 19.21 11.97
C ALA A 176 3.54 17.71 11.93
N LEU A 177 3.95 17.19 10.76
CA LEU A 177 4.28 15.77 10.59
C LEU A 177 5.57 15.39 11.32
N ALA A 178 6.60 16.23 11.33
CA ALA A 178 7.81 15.99 12.10
C ALA A 178 7.51 15.88 13.62
N ILE A 179 6.64 16.74 14.14
CA ILE A 179 6.18 16.68 15.54
C ILE A 179 5.40 15.39 15.79
N VAL A 180 4.43 15.05 14.93
CA VAL A 180 3.62 13.83 15.06
C VAL A 180 4.51 12.59 15.03
N TYR A 181 5.44 12.49 14.10
CA TYR A 181 6.36 11.35 14.02
C TYR A 181 7.33 11.31 15.22
N GLY A 182 7.76 12.48 15.72
CA GLY A 182 8.53 12.57 16.96
C GLY A 182 7.78 12.02 18.16
N ILE A 183 6.49 12.40 18.32
CA ILE A 183 5.62 11.88 19.39
C ILE A 183 5.44 10.36 19.22
N VAL A 184 5.16 9.89 18.00
CA VAL A 184 5.02 8.46 17.72
C VAL A 184 6.31 7.71 18.05
N LEU A 185 7.47 8.26 17.72
CA LEU A 185 8.76 7.67 18.07
C LEU A 185 8.94 7.54 19.59
N LEU A 186 8.61 8.60 20.35
CA LEU A 186 8.66 8.57 21.81
C LEU A 186 7.73 7.50 22.40
N VAL A 187 6.54 7.34 21.83
CA VAL A 187 5.60 6.27 22.22
C VAL A 187 6.20 4.90 21.92
N LEU A 188 6.75 4.70 20.70
CA LEU A 188 7.37 3.43 20.32
C LEU A 188 8.62 3.08 21.15
N LEU A 189 9.34 4.07 21.64
CA LEU A 189 10.49 3.84 22.54
C LEU A 189 10.05 3.32 23.92
N ARG A 190 8.85 3.70 24.37
CA ARG A 190 8.29 3.27 25.66
C ARG A 190 7.45 1.98 25.58
N LEU A 191 7.01 1.59 24.38
CA LEU A 191 6.26 0.35 24.19
C LEU A 191 7.23 -0.84 24.17
N ASP A 192 6.85 -1.88 24.94
CA ASP A 192 7.46 -3.20 24.77
C ASP A 192 6.87 -3.86 23.51
N LEU A 193 7.58 -3.66 22.42
CA LEU A 193 7.27 -4.30 21.16
C LEU A 193 7.99 -5.65 21.12
N GLN A 194 7.42 -6.65 21.81
CA GLN A 194 8.00 -7.99 21.79
C GLN A 194 8.16 -8.44 20.33
N SER A 195 9.41 -8.49 19.91
CA SER A 195 9.80 -9.16 18.69
C SER A 195 9.62 -10.64 18.95
N GLY A 196 8.73 -11.31 18.23
CA GLY A 196 8.57 -12.76 18.34
C GLY A 196 9.92 -13.47 18.16
N PRO A 197 10.04 -14.78 18.46
CA PRO A 197 11.30 -15.48 18.44
C PRO A 197 12.04 -15.26 17.12
N ALA A 198 13.32 -14.91 17.23
CA ALA A 198 14.20 -14.78 16.09
C ALA A 198 14.35 -16.18 15.44
N THR A 199 13.87 -16.34 14.24
CA THR A 199 14.12 -17.57 13.48
C THR A 199 15.48 -17.48 12.81
N ALA A 200 16.37 -18.37 13.18
CA ALA A 200 17.73 -18.42 12.68
C ALA A 200 17.79 -18.80 11.20
N THR A 201 18.73 -18.15 10.49
CA THR A 201 19.28 -18.54 9.19
C THR A 201 18.37 -18.54 7.95
N VAL A 202 18.20 -17.37 7.31
CA VAL A 202 17.73 -17.32 5.93
C VAL A 202 18.74 -16.60 5.03
N HIS A 203 19.71 -17.33 4.51
CA HIS A 203 20.68 -16.79 3.54
C HIS A 203 20.08 -16.54 2.14
N ARG A 204 18.84 -17.01 1.86
CA ARG A 204 18.19 -16.90 0.53
C ARG A 204 16.70 -16.52 0.61
N ALA A 205 16.30 -15.67 1.54
CA ALA A 205 14.89 -15.40 1.83
C ALA A 205 14.07 -15.02 0.58
N VAL A 206 14.48 -14.01 -0.18
CA VAL A 206 13.73 -13.54 -1.36
C VAL A 206 13.70 -14.60 -2.48
N ARG A 207 14.86 -15.20 -2.81
CA ARG A 207 14.92 -16.25 -3.85
C ARG A 207 14.13 -17.51 -3.45
N GLY A 208 14.17 -17.88 -2.18
CA GLY A 208 13.39 -19.00 -1.66
C GLY A 208 11.89 -18.74 -1.80
N LEU A 209 11.41 -17.56 -1.40
CA LEU A 209 10.01 -17.18 -1.53
C LEU A 209 9.54 -17.14 -2.98
N LEU A 210 10.33 -16.57 -3.88
CA LEU A 210 10.03 -16.55 -5.32
C LEU A 210 9.96 -17.94 -5.95
N GLY A 211 10.56 -18.96 -5.34
CA GLY A 211 10.46 -20.36 -5.75
C GLY A 211 9.16 -21.05 -5.31
N LEU A 212 8.39 -20.46 -4.38
CA LEU A 212 7.16 -21.06 -3.86
C LEU A 212 5.97 -20.79 -4.77
N PRO A 213 5.26 -21.81 -5.31
CA PRO A 213 4.13 -21.59 -6.20
C PRO A 213 3.00 -20.75 -5.57
N ALA A 214 2.75 -20.90 -4.26
CA ALA A 214 1.76 -20.11 -3.54
C ALA A 214 2.12 -18.62 -3.48
N VAL A 215 3.40 -18.28 -3.25
CA VAL A 215 3.90 -16.90 -3.28
C VAL A 215 3.82 -16.34 -4.69
N GLN A 216 4.23 -17.10 -5.70
CA GLN A 216 4.10 -16.70 -7.11
C GLN A 216 2.64 -16.41 -7.48
N SER A 217 1.71 -17.27 -7.03
CA SER A 217 0.26 -17.03 -7.20
C SER A 217 -0.17 -15.70 -6.60
N ALA A 218 0.20 -15.43 -5.36
CA ALA A 218 -0.14 -14.20 -4.67
C ALA A 218 0.48 -12.95 -5.35
N LEU A 219 1.72 -13.04 -5.81
CA LEU A 219 2.38 -11.94 -6.53
C LEU A 219 1.76 -11.70 -7.92
N CYS A 220 1.39 -12.75 -8.67
CA CYS A 220 0.65 -12.58 -9.92
C CYS A 220 -0.69 -11.88 -9.69
N ALA A 221 -1.42 -12.25 -8.64
CA ALA A 221 -2.66 -11.57 -8.27
C ALA A 221 -2.42 -10.09 -7.89
N ALA A 222 -1.33 -9.81 -7.18
CA ALA A 222 -0.92 -8.45 -6.85
C ALA A 222 -0.56 -7.63 -8.09
N ILE A 223 0.17 -8.21 -9.06
CA ILE A 223 0.49 -7.55 -10.33
C ILE A 223 -0.81 -7.15 -11.04
N ALA A 224 -1.79 -8.05 -11.15
CA ALA A 224 -3.08 -7.75 -11.77
C ALA A 224 -3.79 -6.57 -11.08
N PHE A 225 -3.72 -6.47 -9.76
CA PHE A 225 -4.29 -5.36 -8.98
C PHE A 225 -3.52 -4.04 -9.17
N TYR A 226 -2.20 -4.06 -8.99
CA TYR A 226 -1.40 -2.83 -9.04
C TYR A 226 -1.27 -2.22 -10.43
N LEU A 227 -1.55 -2.97 -11.49
CA LEU A 227 -1.72 -2.43 -12.85
C LEU A 227 -2.82 -1.37 -12.89
N THR A 228 -3.98 -1.65 -12.28
CA THR A 228 -5.09 -0.68 -12.25
C THR A 228 -4.80 0.52 -11.36
N ILE A 229 -4.10 0.31 -10.24
CA ILE A 229 -3.70 1.41 -9.36
C ILE A 229 -2.82 2.41 -10.12
N GLY A 230 -1.77 1.94 -10.81
CA GLY A 230 -0.91 2.83 -11.60
C GLY A 230 -1.64 3.53 -12.74
N MET A 231 -2.53 2.81 -13.45
CA MET A 231 -3.38 3.40 -14.48
C MET A 231 -4.32 4.46 -13.93
N PHE A 232 -4.93 4.19 -12.77
CA PHE A 232 -5.87 5.11 -12.14
C PHE A 232 -5.15 6.38 -11.66
N GLU A 233 -3.98 6.24 -11.04
CA GLU A 233 -3.17 7.37 -10.61
C GLU A 233 -2.73 8.27 -11.76
N ALA A 234 -2.34 7.69 -12.90
CA ALA A 234 -1.85 8.45 -14.04
C ALA A 234 -2.97 9.02 -14.92
N LEU A 235 -4.01 8.25 -15.18
CA LEU A 235 -4.94 8.54 -16.28
C LEU A 235 -6.34 8.96 -15.86
N TRP A 236 -6.77 8.71 -14.61
CA TRP A 236 -8.15 8.98 -14.20
C TRP A 236 -8.56 10.45 -14.38
N SER A 237 -7.71 11.36 -13.94
CA SER A 237 -7.97 12.79 -14.07
C SER A 237 -7.96 13.26 -15.53
N ILE A 238 -7.08 12.70 -16.36
CA ILE A 238 -6.98 13.00 -17.79
C ILE A 238 -8.23 12.47 -18.50
N LEU A 239 -8.57 11.20 -18.29
CA LEU A 239 -9.74 10.56 -18.88
C LEU A 239 -11.04 11.32 -18.60
N LEU A 240 -11.26 11.70 -17.34
CA LEU A 240 -12.47 12.42 -16.97
C LEU A 240 -12.51 13.83 -17.59
N ARG A 241 -11.35 14.50 -17.68
CA ARG A 241 -11.24 15.81 -18.33
C ARG A 241 -11.52 15.73 -19.81
N ASP A 242 -10.99 14.73 -20.51
CA ASP A 242 -11.24 14.48 -21.94
C ASP A 242 -12.73 14.20 -22.23
N LEU A 243 -13.44 13.67 -21.23
CA LEU A 243 -14.88 13.45 -21.28
C LEU A 243 -15.71 14.67 -20.81
N GLY A 244 -15.08 15.83 -20.59
CA GLY A 244 -15.74 17.08 -20.24
C GLY A 244 -16.06 17.23 -18.74
N ALA A 245 -15.46 16.43 -17.85
CA ALA A 245 -15.66 16.59 -16.41
C ALA A 245 -15.04 17.88 -15.90
N LYS A 246 -15.77 18.59 -15.04
CA LYS A 246 -15.26 19.74 -14.30
C LYS A 246 -14.29 19.28 -13.19
N THR A 247 -13.33 20.12 -12.84
CA THR A 247 -12.29 19.81 -11.83
C THR A 247 -12.86 19.32 -10.49
N TRP A 248 -13.95 19.95 -10.01
CA TRP A 248 -14.60 19.53 -8.76
C TRP A 248 -15.14 18.09 -8.82
N LEU A 249 -15.65 17.67 -9.99
CA LEU A 249 -16.18 16.32 -10.18
C LEU A 249 -15.05 15.28 -10.19
N ILE A 250 -13.91 15.61 -10.81
CA ILE A 250 -12.70 14.76 -10.77
C ILE A 250 -12.26 14.57 -9.31
N GLY A 251 -12.12 15.64 -8.54
CA GLY A 251 -11.77 15.57 -7.13
C GLY A 251 -12.79 14.77 -6.30
N LEU A 252 -14.08 14.95 -6.55
CA LEU A 252 -15.14 14.19 -5.89
C LEU A 252 -15.03 12.69 -6.17
N THR A 253 -14.78 12.29 -7.41
CA THR A 253 -14.64 10.85 -7.76
C THR A 253 -13.45 10.22 -7.08
N LEU A 254 -12.31 10.89 -7.00
CA LEU A 254 -11.12 10.40 -6.29
C LEU A 254 -11.41 10.21 -4.78
N SER A 255 -12.20 11.11 -4.19
CA SER A 255 -12.59 10.99 -2.77
C SER A 255 -13.59 9.85 -2.55
N ILE A 256 -14.61 9.73 -3.39
CA ILE A 256 -15.66 8.70 -3.29
C ILE A 256 -15.08 7.31 -3.53
N PHE A 257 -14.09 7.17 -4.41
CA PHE A 257 -13.43 5.90 -4.72
C PHE A 257 -12.81 5.24 -3.47
N THR A 258 -12.38 6.03 -2.49
CA THR A 258 -11.73 5.51 -1.28
C THR A 258 -12.69 5.04 -0.20
N ILE A 259 -13.95 5.51 -0.20
CA ILE A 259 -14.96 5.13 0.81
C ILE A 259 -15.19 3.61 0.87
N PRO A 260 -15.43 2.90 -0.26
CA PRO A 260 -15.57 1.44 -0.24
C PRO A 260 -14.34 0.74 0.34
N MET A 261 -13.14 1.23 0.06
CA MET A 261 -11.90 0.65 0.59
C MET A 261 -11.83 0.76 2.13
N ILE A 262 -12.23 1.89 2.68
CA ILE A 262 -12.26 2.08 4.14
C ILE A 262 -13.31 1.17 4.79
N VAL A 263 -14.51 1.08 4.21
CA VAL A 263 -15.65 0.39 4.80
C VAL A 263 -15.56 -1.12 4.63
N PHE A 264 -15.16 -1.60 3.45
CA PHE A 264 -15.22 -3.02 3.10
C PHE A 264 -13.89 -3.77 3.22
N ALA A 265 -12.73 -3.11 3.32
CA ALA A 265 -11.46 -3.81 3.43
C ALA A 265 -11.37 -4.78 4.63
N PRO A 266 -11.88 -4.46 5.84
CA PRO A 266 -11.89 -5.43 6.93
C PRO A 266 -12.71 -6.69 6.62
N LYS A 267 -13.86 -6.53 5.92
CA LYS A 267 -14.70 -7.64 5.49
C LYS A 267 -14.05 -8.44 4.37
N GLY A 268 -13.39 -7.75 3.43
CA GLY A 268 -12.63 -8.36 2.34
C GLY A 268 -11.52 -9.26 2.85
N GLY A 269 -10.71 -8.76 3.79
CA GLY A 269 -9.64 -9.54 4.42
C GLY A 269 -10.16 -10.74 5.21
N ALA A 270 -11.22 -10.57 6.01
CA ALA A 270 -11.86 -11.65 6.74
C ALA A 270 -12.44 -12.72 5.80
N LEU A 271 -13.07 -12.31 4.68
CA LEU A 271 -13.59 -13.22 3.67
C LEU A 271 -12.46 -13.99 2.99
N ALA A 272 -11.35 -13.32 2.68
CA ALA A 272 -10.16 -13.95 2.09
C ALA A 272 -9.58 -15.04 2.99
N GLN A 273 -9.47 -14.78 4.28
CA GLN A 273 -8.99 -15.76 5.25
C GLN A 273 -9.93 -16.98 5.35
N ARG A 274 -11.26 -16.77 5.34
CA ARG A 274 -12.26 -17.84 5.48
C ARG A 274 -12.50 -18.66 4.23
N LYS A 275 -12.55 -18.01 3.06
CA LYS A 275 -12.94 -18.64 1.78
C LYS A 275 -11.76 -18.98 0.88
N GLY A 276 -10.55 -18.56 1.27
CA GLY A 276 -9.32 -18.65 0.49
C GLY A 276 -9.06 -17.37 -0.32
N PRO A 277 -7.87 -16.78 -0.14
CA PRO A 277 -7.56 -15.47 -0.70
C PRO A 277 -7.59 -15.46 -2.23
N ILE A 278 -7.08 -16.49 -2.91
CA ILE A 278 -7.07 -16.55 -4.38
C ILE A 278 -8.49 -16.67 -4.97
N LYS A 279 -9.44 -17.27 -4.24
CA LYS A 279 -10.84 -17.29 -4.68
C LYS A 279 -11.46 -15.89 -4.65
N VAL A 280 -11.26 -15.16 -3.55
CA VAL A 280 -11.79 -13.79 -3.40
C VAL A 280 -11.14 -12.87 -4.42
N VAL A 281 -9.81 -12.89 -4.53
CA VAL A 281 -9.05 -12.11 -5.52
C VAL A 281 -9.50 -12.43 -6.95
N SER A 282 -9.79 -13.68 -7.27
CA SER A 282 -10.23 -14.05 -8.62
C SER A 282 -11.53 -13.37 -9.01
N VAL A 283 -12.52 -13.34 -8.10
CA VAL A 283 -13.80 -12.67 -8.36
C VAL A 283 -13.61 -11.16 -8.46
N SER A 284 -12.92 -10.57 -7.48
CA SER A 284 -12.75 -9.11 -7.43
C SER A 284 -11.92 -8.57 -8.59
N ILE A 285 -10.84 -9.26 -9.01
CA ILE A 285 -10.05 -8.86 -10.19
C ILE A 285 -10.87 -9.00 -11.49
N LEU A 286 -11.70 -10.02 -11.64
CA LEU A 286 -12.58 -10.12 -12.82
C LEU A 286 -13.55 -8.95 -12.89
N VAL A 287 -14.15 -8.57 -11.76
CA VAL A 287 -15.02 -7.38 -11.69
C VAL A 287 -14.23 -6.12 -12.03
N ALA A 288 -13.04 -5.95 -11.42
CA ALA A 288 -12.16 -4.82 -11.69
C ALA A 288 -11.74 -4.75 -13.17
N ALA A 289 -11.38 -5.88 -13.80
CA ALA A 289 -11.02 -5.96 -15.21
C ALA A 289 -12.20 -5.60 -16.14
N ALA A 290 -13.42 -6.05 -15.81
CA ALA A 290 -14.62 -5.65 -16.54
C ALA A 290 -14.86 -4.13 -16.44
N CYS A 291 -14.77 -3.56 -15.23
CA CYS A 291 -14.86 -2.11 -15.03
C CYS A 291 -13.78 -1.35 -15.81
N THR A 292 -12.53 -1.83 -15.77
CA THR A 292 -11.41 -1.25 -16.49
C THR A 292 -11.65 -1.26 -17.99
N SER A 293 -12.18 -2.35 -18.56
CA SER A 293 -12.54 -2.40 -19.99
C SER A 293 -13.57 -1.34 -20.37
N ILE A 294 -14.58 -1.13 -19.51
CA ILE A 294 -15.66 -0.15 -19.77
C ILE A 294 -15.11 1.29 -19.76
N TYR A 295 -14.06 1.57 -19.00
CA TYR A 295 -13.40 2.89 -19.04
C TYR A 295 -12.87 3.22 -20.43
N GLY A 296 -12.58 2.24 -21.27
CA GLY A 296 -12.17 2.43 -22.67
C GLY A 296 -13.26 3.01 -23.58
N PHE A 297 -14.54 2.85 -23.26
CA PHE A 297 -15.64 3.16 -24.19
C PHE A 297 -16.77 3.98 -23.57
N GLY A 298 -17.01 3.85 -22.27
CA GLY A 298 -18.18 4.41 -21.60
C GLY A 298 -18.23 5.94 -21.62
N PRO A 299 -19.43 6.54 -21.55
CA PRO A 299 -19.57 7.98 -21.32
C PRO A 299 -19.28 8.34 -19.85
N LEU A 300 -19.02 9.61 -19.58
CA LEU A 300 -18.60 10.13 -18.27
C LEU A 300 -19.38 9.56 -17.09
N TRP A 301 -20.70 9.62 -17.12
CA TRP A 301 -21.54 9.19 -15.99
C TRP A 301 -21.52 7.69 -15.75
N VAL A 302 -21.36 6.91 -16.81
CA VAL A 302 -21.18 5.45 -16.70
C VAL A 302 -19.84 5.15 -16.03
N LEU A 303 -18.78 5.85 -16.40
CA LEU A 303 -17.46 5.68 -15.78
C LEU A 303 -17.50 5.99 -14.28
N ILE A 304 -18.16 7.08 -13.90
CA ILE A 304 -18.30 7.46 -12.49
C ILE A 304 -19.10 6.38 -11.72
N ALA A 305 -20.21 5.90 -12.25
CA ALA A 305 -21.00 4.86 -11.59
C ALA A 305 -20.22 3.55 -11.44
N ILE A 306 -19.52 3.14 -12.50
CA ILE A 306 -18.71 1.91 -12.51
C ILE A 306 -17.47 2.03 -11.62
N SER A 307 -16.93 3.23 -11.44
CA SER A 307 -15.78 3.43 -10.52
C SER A 307 -16.13 3.07 -9.07
N ALA A 308 -17.37 3.26 -8.63
CA ALA A 308 -17.82 2.80 -7.32
C ALA A 308 -17.85 1.26 -7.19
N VAL A 309 -18.22 0.57 -8.27
CA VAL A 309 -18.17 -0.90 -8.34
C VAL A 309 -16.73 -1.38 -8.33
N HIS A 310 -15.85 -0.72 -9.11
CA HIS A 310 -14.42 -1.00 -9.14
C HIS A 310 -13.77 -0.81 -7.76
N ALA A 311 -14.01 0.33 -7.12
CA ALA A 311 -13.52 0.61 -5.77
C ALA A 311 -13.98 -0.42 -4.74
N THR A 312 -15.22 -0.92 -4.88
CA THR A 312 -15.72 -2.00 -4.03
C THR A 312 -14.97 -3.31 -4.31
N ALA A 313 -14.70 -3.64 -5.57
CA ALA A 313 -13.88 -4.81 -5.91
C ALA A 313 -12.46 -4.68 -5.33
N ASP A 314 -11.85 -3.50 -5.42
CA ASP A 314 -10.52 -3.23 -4.88
C ASP A 314 -10.47 -3.32 -3.35
N ALA A 315 -11.55 -2.95 -2.66
CA ALA A 315 -11.70 -3.12 -1.23
C ALA A 315 -11.63 -4.59 -0.77
N PHE A 316 -11.96 -5.52 -1.67
CA PHE A 316 -11.76 -6.95 -1.44
C PHE A 316 -10.41 -7.43 -1.95
N THR A 317 -9.90 -6.88 -3.05
CA THR A 317 -8.66 -7.33 -3.68
C THR A 317 -7.43 -7.00 -2.83
N MET A 318 -7.30 -5.75 -2.39
CA MET A 318 -6.11 -5.28 -1.67
C MET A 318 -5.83 -6.07 -0.38
N PRO A 319 -6.76 -6.22 0.58
CA PRO A 319 -6.50 -7.01 1.77
C PRO A 319 -6.36 -8.50 1.47
N SER A 320 -7.02 -9.02 0.42
CA SER A 320 -6.87 -10.41 0.01
C SER A 320 -5.48 -10.72 -0.51
N ASN A 321 -4.82 -9.80 -1.21
CA ASN A 321 -3.42 -9.93 -1.61
C ASN A 321 -2.48 -10.00 -0.40
N LEU A 322 -2.72 -9.18 0.63
CA LEU A 322 -1.96 -9.23 1.88
C LEU A 322 -2.13 -10.58 2.59
N VAL A 323 -3.38 -11.07 2.66
CA VAL A 323 -3.70 -12.39 3.25
C VAL A 323 -3.07 -13.52 2.42
N ALA A 324 -3.13 -13.43 1.09
CA ALA A 324 -2.55 -14.44 0.19
C ALA A 324 -1.04 -14.62 0.44
N VAL A 325 -0.31 -13.51 0.51
CA VAL A 325 1.13 -13.54 0.80
C VAL A 325 1.40 -13.98 2.24
N ALA A 326 0.58 -13.55 3.22
CA ALA A 326 0.72 -13.98 4.60
C ALA A 326 0.59 -15.50 4.75
N MET A 327 -0.42 -16.09 4.09
CA MET A 327 -0.66 -17.54 4.12
C MET A 327 0.31 -18.35 3.28
N ALA A 328 0.88 -17.75 2.22
CA ALA A 328 1.85 -18.41 1.33
C ALA A 328 3.28 -18.36 1.86
N SER A 329 3.58 -17.42 2.75
CA SER A 329 4.94 -17.26 3.29
C SER A 329 5.16 -18.19 4.47
N PRO A 330 6.34 -18.83 4.57
CA PRO A 330 6.74 -19.55 5.78
C PRO A 330 6.67 -18.65 7.02
N PRO A 331 6.37 -19.19 8.21
CA PRO A 331 6.22 -18.39 9.44
C PRO A 331 7.43 -17.53 9.80
N ASP A 332 8.62 -17.94 9.38
CA ASP A 332 9.90 -17.24 9.57
C ASP A 332 10.21 -16.19 8.47
N GLN A 333 9.34 -16.04 7.47
CA GLN A 333 9.56 -15.14 6.31
C GLN A 333 8.35 -14.24 6.01
N VAL A 334 7.47 -14.05 6.96
CA VAL A 334 6.22 -13.28 6.79
C VAL A 334 6.50 -11.82 6.42
N ALA A 335 7.42 -11.15 7.12
CA ALA A 335 7.77 -9.77 6.79
C ALA A 335 8.46 -9.66 5.43
N THR A 336 9.32 -10.61 5.11
CA THR A 336 9.99 -10.69 3.79
C THR A 336 8.96 -10.84 2.67
N GLY A 337 7.96 -11.71 2.85
CA GLY A 337 6.85 -11.86 1.91
C GLY A 337 6.03 -10.58 1.74
N GLN A 338 5.67 -9.93 2.84
CA GLN A 338 4.94 -8.66 2.81
C GLN A 338 5.75 -7.50 2.18
N GLY A 339 7.06 -7.48 2.41
CA GLY A 339 7.97 -6.54 1.75
C GLY A 339 8.03 -6.78 0.24
N LEU A 340 8.13 -8.05 -0.18
CA LEU A 340 8.12 -8.42 -1.59
C LEU A 340 6.80 -8.02 -2.29
N LEU A 341 5.65 -8.21 -1.61
CA LEU A 341 4.36 -7.74 -2.11
C LEU A 341 4.34 -6.22 -2.30
N GLY A 342 4.76 -5.46 -1.30
CA GLY A 342 4.78 -4.00 -1.38
C GLY A 342 5.74 -3.47 -2.45
N ALA A 343 6.93 -4.06 -2.56
CA ALA A 343 7.89 -3.74 -3.62
C ALA A 343 7.32 -4.05 -5.02
N THR A 344 6.65 -5.21 -5.18
CA THR A 344 5.95 -5.56 -6.43
C THR A 344 4.89 -4.50 -6.76
N GLY A 345 4.12 -4.06 -5.77
CA GLY A 345 3.12 -3.01 -5.93
C GLY A 345 3.71 -1.70 -6.45
N LEU A 346 4.76 -1.20 -5.79
CA LEU A 346 5.44 0.04 -6.20
C LEU A 346 6.00 -0.04 -7.62
N ALA A 347 6.67 -1.16 -7.96
CA ALA A 347 7.24 -1.35 -9.29
C ALA A 347 6.17 -1.43 -10.37
N VAL A 348 5.12 -2.23 -10.15
CA VAL A 348 4.05 -2.44 -11.15
C VAL A 348 3.23 -1.17 -11.34
N ALA A 349 2.83 -0.49 -10.25
CA ALA A 349 2.07 0.76 -10.37
C ALA A 349 2.88 1.85 -11.09
N GLY A 350 4.16 2.00 -10.77
CA GLY A 350 5.03 2.95 -11.45
C GLY A 350 5.20 2.66 -12.95
N LEU A 351 5.45 1.40 -13.31
CA LEU A 351 5.57 0.98 -14.72
C LEU A 351 4.24 1.13 -15.47
N ALA A 352 3.11 0.80 -14.83
CA ALA A 352 1.79 0.95 -15.40
C ALA A 352 1.44 2.43 -15.63
N ALA A 353 1.77 3.31 -14.69
CA ALA A 353 1.55 4.74 -14.84
C ALA A 353 2.33 5.32 -16.03
N LEU A 354 3.63 4.99 -16.14
CA LEU A 354 4.48 5.46 -17.24
C LEU A 354 4.05 4.87 -18.60
N GLY A 355 3.91 3.55 -18.68
CA GLY A 355 3.53 2.87 -19.92
C GLY A 355 2.12 3.21 -20.34
N GLY A 356 1.20 3.34 -19.38
CA GLY A 356 -0.19 3.69 -19.63
C GLY A 356 -0.36 5.08 -20.20
N ALA A 357 0.36 6.07 -19.70
CA ALA A 357 0.33 7.43 -20.23
C ALA A 357 0.80 7.46 -21.69
N ALA A 358 1.91 6.79 -22.01
CA ALA A 358 2.43 6.71 -23.37
C ALA A 358 1.46 5.99 -24.34
N VAL A 359 0.83 4.91 -23.89
CA VAL A 359 -0.17 4.18 -24.70
C VAL A 359 -1.44 5.00 -24.88
N TYR A 360 -1.90 5.72 -23.84
CA TYR A 360 -3.07 6.59 -23.92
C TYR A 360 -2.87 7.69 -24.96
N GLU A 361 -1.73 8.35 -24.93
CA GLU A 361 -1.39 9.43 -25.88
C GLU A 361 -1.26 8.91 -27.31
N SER A 362 -0.60 7.76 -27.52
CA SER A 362 -0.30 7.24 -28.86
C SER A 362 -1.44 6.45 -29.49
N PHE A 363 -2.22 5.70 -28.70
CA PHE A 363 -3.21 4.72 -29.19
C PHE A 363 -4.61 4.94 -28.61
N GLY A 364 -4.80 5.94 -27.79
CA GLY A 364 -6.07 6.33 -27.22
C GLY A 364 -6.57 5.46 -26.05
N ARG A 365 -7.68 5.90 -25.47
CA ARG A 365 -8.23 5.34 -24.22
C ARG A 365 -8.66 3.88 -24.33
N ALA A 366 -9.27 3.49 -25.45
CA ALA A 366 -9.75 2.11 -25.63
C ALA A 366 -8.60 1.12 -25.54
N THR A 367 -7.49 1.39 -26.23
CA THR A 367 -6.31 0.53 -26.26
C THR A 367 -5.71 0.36 -24.88
N VAL A 368 -5.53 1.44 -24.12
CA VAL A 368 -4.89 1.37 -22.80
C VAL A 368 -5.76 0.65 -21.78
N PHE A 369 -7.07 0.96 -21.69
CA PHE A 369 -7.91 0.36 -20.66
C PHE A 369 -8.28 -1.09 -20.97
N VAL A 370 -8.58 -1.43 -22.24
CA VAL A 370 -8.83 -2.83 -22.63
C VAL A 370 -7.56 -3.66 -22.58
N GLY A 371 -6.43 -3.10 -23.01
CA GLY A 371 -5.13 -3.76 -22.90
C GLY A 371 -4.76 -4.05 -21.43
N THR A 372 -4.96 -3.09 -20.53
CA THR A 372 -4.76 -3.29 -19.09
C THR A 372 -5.67 -4.39 -18.54
N ALA A 373 -6.96 -4.37 -18.88
CA ALA A 373 -7.89 -5.41 -18.46
C ALA A 373 -7.48 -6.81 -18.97
N ALA A 374 -7.03 -6.91 -20.20
CA ALA A 374 -6.51 -8.17 -20.75
C ALA A 374 -5.27 -8.66 -19.99
N ILE A 375 -4.32 -7.77 -19.68
CA ILE A 375 -3.13 -8.10 -18.89
C ILE A 375 -3.52 -8.55 -17.48
N MET A 376 -4.49 -7.88 -16.83
CA MET A 376 -5.03 -8.30 -15.53
C MET A 376 -5.55 -9.74 -15.56
N VAL A 377 -6.32 -10.09 -16.59
CA VAL A 377 -6.86 -11.45 -16.75
C VAL A 377 -5.73 -12.45 -16.96
N VAL A 378 -4.72 -12.13 -17.77
CA VAL A 378 -3.55 -13.01 -17.97
C VAL A 378 -2.83 -13.29 -16.64
N PHE A 379 -2.56 -12.25 -15.83
CA PHE A 379 -1.92 -12.43 -14.52
C PHE A 379 -2.83 -13.16 -13.53
N LEU A 380 -4.14 -12.96 -13.59
CA LEU A 380 -5.10 -13.72 -12.79
C LEU A 380 -5.08 -15.21 -13.17
N LEU A 381 -5.06 -15.54 -14.46
CA LEU A 381 -4.95 -16.94 -14.92
C LEU A 381 -3.62 -17.56 -14.47
N ALA A 382 -2.51 -16.81 -14.54
CA ALA A 382 -1.23 -17.22 -14.02
C ALA A 382 -1.28 -17.46 -12.50
N ALA A 383 -1.95 -16.60 -11.74
CA ALA A 383 -2.16 -16.74 -10.31
C ALA A 383 -2.92 -18.04 -9.99
N ARG A 384 -4.00 -18.31 -10.69
CA ARG A 384 -4.81 -19.53 -10.51
C ARG A 384 -4.04 -20.79 -10.87
N TRP A 385 -3.29 -20.75 -11.97
CA TRP A 385 -2.44 -21.88 -12.37
C TRP A 385 -1.36 -22.15 -11.32
N ARG A 386 -0.65 -21.14 -10.83
CA ARG A 386 0.35 -21.33 -9.77
C ARG A 386 -0.26 -21.87 -8.48
N TRP A 387 -1.47 -21.43 -8.15
CA TRP A 387 -2.22 -21.93 -7.00
C TRP A 387 -2.59 -23.42 -7.16
N SER A 388 -3.04 -23.85 -8.35
CA SER A 388 -3.33 -25.28 -8.59
C SER A 388 -2.08 -26.16 -8.48
N VAL A 389 -0.92 -25.67 -8.93
CA VAL A 389 0.37 -26.37 -8.74
C VAL A 389 0.73 -26.48 -7.25
N HIS A 390 0.42 -25.48 -6.44
CA HIS A 390 0.61 -25.55 -5.00
C HIS A 390 -0.33 -26.56 -4.33
N ALA A 391 -1.60 -26.60 -4.72
CA ALA A 391 -2.59 -27.49 -4.15
C ALA A 391 -2.40 -28.96 -4.54
N ALA A 392 -1.63 -29.24 -5.59
CA ALA A 392 -1.31 -30.58 -6.06
C ALA A 392 -0.05 -31.18 -5.41
N ARG A 393 0.69 -30.41 -4.63
CA ARG A 393 1.87 -30.82 -3.85
C ARG A 393 1.51 -31.09 -2.39
#